data_0708330b34fad2100433f9ee13fdd6dd
#
_entry.id   0708330b34fad2100433f9ee13fdd6dd
#
_cell.length_a   1.000
_cell.length_b   1.000
_cell.length_c   1.000
_cell.angle_alpha   90.00
_cell.angle_beta   90.00
_cell.angle_gamma   90.00
#
_symmetry.space_group_name_H-M   'P 1'
#
loop_
_entity.id
_entity.type
_entity.pdbx_description
1 polymer ?
#
loop_
_entity_poly.entity_id
_entity_poly.type
_entity_poly.pdbx_seq_one_letter_code
_entity_poly.pdbx_strand_id
1 'polypeptide(L)'
;ILPPNSIQTTTDNSLFTDVDLLARRRGENVDWMARLSAGYEKSFVQNGLGDDRRISIASIEMVDRSLGLLARIGRQTRNQDGVLGTFDGMFVSYQWRPAWGINVAAGYPVEETNSGVRTARRFESVALALTPPGAHWDASVFVALQQFDGLRDRQAVGIESRYLASWASLIAIVDYDTFYRSLNTGSLLGTVQLPARWSLSFDAERRNSPVLTTRNALIGQPDNTLAQLEQVFTIQEIFQLARDRTHYTTDYSVTATRPLGQRFQFSTTVSATETGATPESGGVDAQPATGLELTYQAQIYTSSLWRTGDFSVLTATYSNTEIGKVTGVSASSRFPVNGAWRIGPRLTIDRRNLTIDDSTELTYIPSVLIDYQKDRRLLQFEVGGQIGKRDALLQSQNTKRYYASLAYRFSF
;
A
#
# COMPACT_ATOMS: atom_id res chain seq x y z
N ILE A 1 -15.29 -21.70 -24.52
CA ILE A 1 -16.38 -22.13 -23.62
C ILE A 1 -15.88 -23.40 -22.96
N LEU A 2 -15.43 -23.33 -21.69
CA LEU A 2 -15.03 -24.50 -20.91
C LEU A 2 -16.29 -25.28 -20.48
N PRO A 3 -16.27 -26.62 -20.43
CA PRO A 3 -17.42 -27.40 -20.00
C PRO A 3 -17.80 -27.06 -18.55
N PRO A 4 -19.12 -27.10 -18.21
CA PRO A 4 -19.67 -26.56 -16.96
C PRO A 4 -19.22 -27.28 -15.66
N ASN A 5 -18.32 -28.27 -15.73
CA ASN A 5 -17.82 -29.04 -14.59
C ASN A 5 -16.27 -29.10 -14.48
N SER A 6 -15.54 -28.25 -15.17
CA SER A 6 -14.09 -28.19 -14.95
C SER A 6 -13.80 -27.39 -13.67
N ILE A 7 -13.65 -28.06 -12.54
CA ILE A 7 -13.01 -27.51 -11.35
C ILE A 7 -11.52 -27.31 -11.73
N GLN A 8 -11.10 -26.10 -11.98
CA GLN A 8 -9.66 -25.79 -12.03
C GLN A 8 -9.13 -25.94 -10.60
N THR A 9 -8.53 -27.06 -10.31
CA THR A 9 -7.72 -27.25 -9.10
C THR A 9 -6.37 -26.59 -9.35
N THR A 10 -6.14 -25.43 -8.72
CA THR A 10 -4.79 -24.87 -8.63
C THR A 10 -4.11 -25.60 -7.46
N THR A 11 -3.08 -26.38 -7.77
CA THR A 11 -2.23 -26.96 -6.72
C THR A 11 -1.05 -26.02 -6.55
N ASP A 12 -0.96 -25.37 -5.41
CA ASP A 12 0.22 -24.62 -4.98
C ASP A 12 0.91 -25.43 -3.87
N ASN A 13 2.21 -25.65 -4.05
CA ASN A 13 3.03 -26.35 -3.08
C ASN A 13 4.41 -25.69 -3.05
N SER A 14 4.62 -24.83 -2.07
CA SER A 14 5.86 -24.05 -1.95
C SER A 14 6.32 -23.96 -0.49
N LEU A 15 7.63 -23.79 -0.32
CA LEU A 15 8.29 -23.53 0.95
C LEU A 15 8.88 -22.12 0.92
N PHE A 16 8.43 -21.29 1.83
CA PHE A 16 8.95 -19.93 2.02
C PHE A 16 9.94 -19.88 3.18
N THR A 17 11.06 -19.20 2.95
CA THR A 17 12.04 -18.92 4.00
C THR A 17 12.39 -17.44 3.95
N ASP A 18 12.20 -16.73 5.05
CA ASP A 18 12.56 -15.32 5.19
C ASP A 18 13.64 -15.16 6.27
N VAL A 19 14.63 -14.32 5.96
CA VAL A 19 15.72 -13.98 6.86
C VAL A 19 15.78 -12.45 7.01
N ASP A 20 15.70 -11.95 8.23
CA ASP A 20 15.90 -10.53 8.57
C ASP A 20 17.03 -10.47 9.62
N LEU A 21 18.17 -9.91 9.22
CA LEU A 21 19.34 -9.76 10.07
C LEU A 21 19.61 -8.28 10.30
N LEU A 22 19.79 -7.90 11.55
CA LEU A 22 20.16 -6.57 11.97
C LEU A 22 21.39 -6.64 12.87
N ALA A 23 22.51 -6.10 12.40
CA ALA A 23 23.70 -5.89 13.20
C ALA A 23 23.87 -4.41 13.52
N ARG A 24 24.09 -4.06 14.78
CA ARG A 24 24.30 -2.68 15.23
C ARG A 24 25.50 -2.58 16.15
N ARG A 25 26.36 -1.61 15.88
CA ARG A 25 27.48 -1.24 16.75
C ARG A 25 27.33 0.24 17.13
N ARG A 26 27.23 0.53 18.42
CA ARG A 26 27.19 1.89 18.95
C ARG A 26 28.59 2.28 19.44
N GLY A 27 29.09 3.41 18.99
CA GLY A 27 30.30 4.07 19.48
C GLY A 27 29.96 5.36 20.22
N GLU A 28 30.96 6.07 20.69
CA GLU A 28 30.78 7.36 21.37
C GLU A 28 30.15 8.40 20.43
N ASN A 29 30.72 8.57 19.24
CA ASN A 29 30.24 9.53 18.23
C ASN A 29 29.65 8.86 17.00
N VAL A 30 30.13 7.64 16.65
CA VAL A 30 29.78 6.97 15.41
C VAL A 30 29.04 5.67 15.68
N ASP A 31 27.84 5.54 15.12
CA ASP A 31 27.06 4.32 15.12
C ASP A 31 27.08 3.67 13.73
N TRP A 32 27.13 2.35 13.72
CA TRP A 32 27.03 1.54 12.52
C TRP A 32 25.84 0.61 12.60
N MET A 33 25.13 0.46 11.47
CA MET A 33 24.05 -0.49 11.34
C MET A 33 24.15 -1.19 9.98
N ALA A 34 24.08 -2.52 10.00
CA ALA A 34 23.93 -3.33 8.79
C ALA A 34 22.61 -4.07 8.84
N ARG A 35 21.87 -4.06 7.75
CA ARG A 35 20.58 -4.76 7.63
C ARG A 35 20.53 -5.59 6.36
N LEU A 36 20.07 -6.84 6.50
CA LEU A 36 19.77 -7.75 5.39
C LEU A 36 18.37 -8.30 5.61
N SER A 37 17.50 -8.13 4.62
CA SER A 37 16.17 -8.75 4.55
C SER A 37 16.06 -9.47 3.21
N ALA A 38 15.99 -10.79 3.24
CA ALA A 38 15.98 -11.65 2.07
C ALA A 38 14.97 -12.78 2.23
N GLY A 39 14.38 -13.22 1.13
CA GLY A 39 13.45 -14.35 1.08
C GLY A 39 13.83 -15.34 -0.02
N TYR A 40 13.46 -16.56 0.19
CA TYR A 40 13.58 -17.65 -0.79
C TYR A 40 12.29 -18.46 -0.80
N GLU A 41 11.75 -18.66 -1.98
CA GLU A 41 10.63 -19.54 -2.23
C GLU A 41 11.08 -20.74 -3.07
N LYS A 42 10.83 -21.94 -2.56
CA LYS A 42 11.01 -23.20 -3.28
C LYS A 42 9.64 -23.67 -3.75
N SER A 43 9.42 -23.73 -5.05
CA SER A 43 8.22 -24.33 -5.64
C SER A 43 8.44 -25.82 -5.87
N PHE A 44 7.45 -26.64 -5.47
CA PHE A 44 7.44 -28.10 -5.69
C PHE A 44 6.42 -28.50 -6.76
N VAL A 45 5.82 -27.53 -7.45
CA VAL A 45 4.86 -27.79 -8.52
C VAL A 45 5.61 -27.96 -9.85
N GLN A 46 5.41 -29.08 -10.55
CA GLN A 46 5.91 -29.29 -11.89
C GLN A 46 5.23 -28.30 -12.85
N ASN A 47 6.01 -27.55 -13.61
CA ASN A 47 5.57 -26.44 -14.49
C ASN A 47 5.03 -25.20 -13.74
N GLY A 48 5.38 -25.02 -12.45
CA GLY A 48 5.13 -23.78 -11.70
C GLY A 48 6.10 -22.66 -12.10
N LEU A 49 5.95 -21.50 -11.46
CA LEU A 49 6.78 -20.30 -11.70
C LEU A 49 8.26 -20.46 -11.37
N GLY A 50 8.68 -21.65 -10.86
CA GLY A 50 10.07 -21.92 -10.45
C GLY A 50 10.38 -21.39 -9.05
N ASP A 51 11.69 -21.52 -8.69
CA ASP A 51 12.18 -20.98 -7.41
C ASP A 51 12.36 -19.46 -7.51
N ASP A 52 11.95 -18.72 -6.49
CA ASP A 52 12.13 -17.26 -6.40
C ASP A 52 13.08 -16.86 -5.26
N ARG A 53 13.94 -15.87 -5.54
CA ARG A 53 14.88 -15.31 -4.56
C ARG A 53 14.69 -13.81 -4.52
N ARG A 54 14.41 -13.26 -3.33
CA ARG A 54 14.23 -11.83 -3.19
C ARG A 54 15.19 -11.24 -2.16
N ILE A 55 15.71 -10.06 -2.47
CA ILE A 55 16.45 -9.22 -1.51
C ILE A 55 15.72 -7.90 -1.43
N SER A 56 15.05 -7.67 -0.31
CA SER A 56 14.29 -6.45 -0.09
C SER A 56 15.15 -5.33 0.46
N ILE A 57 16.11 -5.66 1.35
CA ILE A 57 17.06 -4.71 1.95
C ILE A 57 18.41 -5.38 2.05
N ALA A 58 19.48 -4.68 1.69
CA ALA A 58 20.88 -5.07 1.91
C ALA A 58 21.70 -3.80 2.02
N SER A 59 21.84 -3.23 3.23
CA SER A 59 22.43 -1.91 3.40
C SER A 59 23.32 -1.82 4.63
N ILE A 60 24.30 -0.90 4.55
CA ILE A 60 25.14 -0.46 5.67
C ILE A 60 24.89 1.03 5.87
N GLU A 61 24.66 1.42 7.10
CA GLU A 61 24.44 2.80 7.55
C GLU A 61 25.48 3.20 8.59
N MET A 62 25.98 4.41 8.46
CA MET A 62 26.82 5.10 9.44
C MET A 62 26.13 6.38 9.90
N VAL A 63 26.11 6.63 11.18
CA VAL A 63 25.64 7.90 11.77
C VAL A 63 26.77 8.46 12.63
N ASP A 64 27.29 9.64 12.23
CA ASP A 64 28.24 10.42 13.03
C ASP A 64 27.48 11.59 13.68
N ARG A 65 27.29 11.48 15.00
CA ARG A 65 26.56 12.50 15.78
C ARG A 65 27.34 13.80 15.95
N SER A 66 28.66 13.71 15.94
CA SER A 66 29.52 14.90 16.10
C SER A 66 29.54 15.77 14.87
N LEU A 67 29.44 15.18 13.69
CA LEU A 67 29.38 15.86 12.41
C LEU A 67 27.96 16.15 11.94
N GLY A 68 26.93 15.57 12.56
CA GLY A 68 25.54 15.62 12.07
C GLY A 68 25.37 14.89 10.72
N LEU A 69 26.15 13.82 10.48
CA LEU A 69 26.23 13.10 9.22
C LEU A 69 25.60 11.71 9.34
N LEU A 70 24.70 11.37 8.41
CA LEU A 70 24.24 10.02 8.17
C LEU A 70 24.59 9.65 6.72
N ALA A 71 25.18 8.48 6.54
CA ALA A 71 25.45 7.90 5.21
C ALA A 71 24.96 6.46 5.17
N ARG A 72 24.26 6.08 4.09
CA ARG A 72 23.78 4.72 3.86
C ARG A 72 24.08 4.29 2.44
N ILE A 73 24.54 3.06 2.27
CA ILE A 73 24.85 2.46 0.96
C ILE A 73 24.25 1.06 0.85
N GLY A 74 23.84 0.69 -0.36
CA GLY A 74 23.27 -0.62 -0.68
C GLY A 74 21.81 -0.53 -1.07
N ARG A 75 21.11 -1.69 -1.03
CA ARG A 75 19.66 -1.76 -1.31
C ARG A 75 18.86 -1.25 -0.12
N GLN A 76 18.13 -0.19 -0.35
CA GLN A 76 17.40 0.54 0.66
C GLN A 76 16.08 1.11 0.11
N THR A 77 15.10 1.37 0.99
CA THR A 77 13.81 1.98 0.62
C THR A 77 13.72 3.39 1.17
N ARG A 78 13.27 4.34 0.34
CA ARG A 78 12.99 5.72 0.72
C ARG A 78 11.81 6.25 -0.11
N ASN A 79 10.85 6.90 0.57
CA ASN A 79 9.69 7.56 -0.06
C ASN A 79 9.61 9.02 0.40
N GLN A 80 10.74 9.71 0.37
CA GLN A 80 10.89 11.10 0.77
C GLN A 80 11.89 11.80 -0.13
N ASP A 81 11.83 13.14 -0.16
CA ASP A 81 12.77 13.99 -0.90
C ASP A 81 12.80 13.65 -2.40
N GLY A 82 11.65 13.30 -2.97
CA GLY A 82 11.52 12.95 -4.39
C GLY A 82 12.04 11.56 -4.77
N VAL A 83 12.51 10.76 -3.82
CA VAL A 83 12.89 9.35 -4.03
C VAL A 83 11.65 8.47 -3.93
N LEU A 84 11.46 7.57 -4.88
CA LEU A 84 10.27 6.73 -5.01
C LEU A 84 10.63 5.24 -4.82
N GLY A 85 10.52 4.74 -3.60
CA GLY A 85 10.59 3.32 -3.32
C GLY A 85 12.00 2.78 -3.05
N THR A 86 12.23 1.53 -3.48
CA THR A 86 13.49 0.81 -3.22
C THR A 86 14.51 1.10 -4.32
N PHE A 87 15.78 1.24 -3.95
CA PHE A 87 16.88 1.46 -4.87
C PHE A 87 18.20 0.85 -4.37
N ASP A 88 19.08 0.55 -5.29
CA ASP A 88 20.46 0.18 -5.07
C ASP A 88 21.33 1.43 -5.26
N GLY A 89 21.91 1.96 -4.18
CA GLY A 89 22.63 3.23 -4.26
C GLY A 89 23.06 3.77 -2.91
N MET A 90 23.22 5.08 -2.86
CA MET A 90 23.66 5.80 -1.66
C MET A 90 22.63 6.85 -1.24
N PHE A 91 22.59 7.09 0.06
CA PHE A 91 21.86 8.19 0.69
C PHE A 91 22.77 8.84 1.72
N VAL A 92 22.84 10.18 1.70
CA VAL A 92 23.60 11.00 2.65
C VAL A 92 22.69 12.10 3.16
N SER A 93 22.66 12.28 4.47
CA SER A 93 22.02 13.41 5.16
C SER A 93 23.05 14.12 6.00
N TYR A 94 23.17 15.43 5.83
CA TYR A 94 24.10 16.26 6.56
C TYR A 94 23.41 17.47 7.17
N GLN A 95 23.47 17.59 8.50
CA GLN A 95 22.87 18.67 9.26
C GLN A 95 23.99 19.66 9.69
N TRP A 96 24.14 20.77 8.97
CA TRP A 96 25.21 21.75 9.27
C TRP A 96 24.79 22.79 10.32
N ARG A 97 23.50 22.91 10.63
CA ARG A 97 22.95 23.73 11.72
C ARG A 97 21.78 23.02 12.38
N PRO A 98 21.40 23.36 13.60
CA PRO A 98 20.30 22.68 14.30
C PRO A 98 18.97 22.66 13.55
N ALA A 99 18.72 23.66 12.69
CA ALA A 99 17.49 23.76 11.91
C ALA A 99 17.65 23.30 10.44
N TRP A 100 18.84 23.21 9.90
CA TRP A 100 19.08 23.07 8.46
C TRP A 100 19.88 21.83 8.14
N GLY A 101 19.41 21.08 7.17
CA GLY A 101 20.09 19.91 6.63
C GLY A 101 19.94 19.81 5.12
N ILE A 102 20.82 19.02 4.51
CA ILE A 102 20.76 18.61 3.12
C ILE A 102 20.69 17.11 3.02
N ASN A 103 19.79 16.59 2.20
CA ASN A 103 19.68 15.18 1.87
C ASN A 103 20.05 14.98 0.41
N VAL A 104 20.87 13.97 0.14
CA VAL A 104 21.27 13.59 -1.23
C VAL A 104 21.05 12.10 -1.37
N ALA A 105 20.38 11.69 -2.45
CA ALA A 105 20.21 10.28 -2.81
C ALA A 105 20.57 10.09 -4.29
N ALA A 106 21.24 8.98 -4.59
CA ALA A 106 21.53 8.59 -5.97
C ALA A 106 21.62 7.08 -6.09
N GLY A 107 21.16 6.53 -7.22
CA GLY A 107 21.20 5.10 -7.43
C GLY A 107 20.30 4.61 -8.56
N TYR A 108 20.01 3.33 -8.51
CA TYR A 108 19.25 2.57 -9.50
C TYR A 108 17.95 2.07 -8.86
N PRO A 109 16.76 2.51 -9.31
CA PRO A 109 15.48 2.02 -8.80
C PRO A 109 15.36 0.50 -8.95
N VAL A 110 14.88 -0.16 -7.89
CA VAL A 110 14.59 -1.60 -7.87
C VAL A 110 13.10 -1.80 -8.08
N GLU A 111 12.73 -2.44 -9.18
CA GLU A 111 11.34 -2.72 -9.53
C GLU A 111 10.90 -4.06 -8.96
N GLU A 112 11.78 -5.05 -9.08
CA GLU A 112 11.56 -6.41 -8.60
C GLU A 112 12.67 -6.81 -7.63
N THR A 113 12.31 -7.25 -6.45
CA THR A 113 13.28 -7.60 -5.39
C THR A 113 14.07 -8.88 -5.68
N ASN A 114 13.63 -9.67 -6.66
CA ASN A 114 14.31 -10.86 -7.19
C ASN A 114 15.34 -10.53 -8.29
N SER A 115 15.35 -9.30 -8.80
CA SER A 115 16.31 -8.88 -9.82
C SER A 115 17.58 -8.31 -9.21
N GLY A 116 18.70 -8.44 -9.94
CA GLY A 116 19.96 -7.75 -9.66
C GLY A 116 19.86 -6.25 -9.94
N VAL A 117 20.98 -5.54 -9.79
CA VAL A 117 21.09 -4.12 -10.11
C VAL A 117 20.85 -3.89 -11.60
N ARG A 118 19.84 -3.08 -11.94
CA ARG A 118 19.53 -2.70 -13.32
C ARG A 118 19.99 -1.25 -13.55
N THR A 119 21.05 -1.07 -14.31
CA THR A 119 21.69 0.24 -14.54
C THR A 119 21.02 1.09 -15.63
N ALA A 120 20.07 0.52 -16.37
CA ALA A 120 19.32 1.24 -17.42
C ALA A 120 18.49 2.41 -16.86
N ARG A 121 18.06 2.32 -15.60
CA ARG A 121 17.33 3.37 -14.88
C ARG A 121 18.16 3.90 -13.73
N ARG A 122 18.38 5.20 -13.69
CA ARG A 122 19.14 5.88 -12.63
C ARG A 122 18.42 7.14 -12.17
N PHE A 123 18.62 7.50 -10.90
CA PHE A 123 18.09 8.76 -10.37
C PHE A 123 19.10 9.46 -9.47
N GLU A 124 18.88 10.74 -9.31
CA GLU A 124 19.57 11.64 -8.39
C GLU A 124 18.53 12.55 -7.74
N SER A 125 18.63 12.77 -6.43
CA SER A 125 17.77 13.68 -5.70
C SER A 125 18.57 14.48 -4.69
N VAL A 126 18.23 15.77 -4.57
CA VAL A 126 18.76 16.68 -3.56
C VAL A 126 17.60 17.39 -2.87
N ALA A 127 17.61 17.41 -1.55
CA ALA A 127 16.61 18.12 -0.77
C ALA A 127 17.23 18.99 0.31
N LEU A 128 16.65 20.17 0.51
CA LEU A 128 16.95 21.08 1.61
C LEU A 128 15.90 20.84 2.71
N ALA A 129 16.35 20.36 3.86
CA ALA A 129 15.51 20.07 5.00
C ALA A 129 15.55 21.21 6.03
N LEU A 130 14.40 21.56 6.57
CA LEU A 130 14.23 22.57 7.61
C LEU A 130 13.49 21.92 8.80
N THR A 131 14.16 21.82 9.96
CA THR A 131 13.63 21.26 11.20
C THR A 131 13.94 22.21 12.34
N PRO A 132 13.16 23.30 12.55
CA PRO A 132 13.46 24.28 13.57
C PRO A 132 13.40 23.67 14.97
N PRO A 133 14.42 23.87 15.82
CA PRO A 133 14.42 23.36 17.19
C PRO A 133 13.22 23.85 18.00
N GLY A 134 12.50 22.92 18.63
CA GLY A 134 11.30 23.22 19.44
C GLY A 134 10.04 23.53 18.63
N ALA A 135 10.09 23.55 17.31
CA ALA A 135 8.91 23.68 16.47
C ALA A 135 8.13 22.36 16.39
N HIS A 136 6.83 22.47 16.18
CA HIS A 136 5.94 21.31 15.94
C HIS A 136 5.89 20.92 14.46
N TRP A 137 6.73 21.47 13.61
CA TRP A 137 6.74 21.21 12.18
C TRP A 137 8.15 21.07 11.63
N ASP A 138 8.26 20.31 10.55
CA ASP A 138 9.41 20.25 9.68
C ASP A 138 8.96 20.29 8.22
N ALA A 139 9.86 20.69 7.34
CA ALA A 139 9.60 20.71 5.90
C ALA A 139 10.88 20.40 5.11
N SER A 140 10.73 19.87 3.91
CA SER A 140 11.81 19.79 2.93
C SER A 140 11.34 20.22 1.54
N VAL A 141 12.23 20.82 0.77
CA VAL A 141 12.04 21.08 -0.65
C VAL A 141 13.06 20.27 -1.43
N PHE A 142 12.66 19.66 -2.52
CA PHE A 142 13.52 18.76 -3.27
C PHE A 142 13.49 19.00 -4.78
N VAL A 143 14.57 18.55 -5.43
CA VAL A 143 14.68 18.37 -6.88
C VAL A 143 15.12 16.93 -7.12
N ALA A 144 14.43 16.22 -8.01
CA ALA A 144 14.77 14.85 -8.41
C ALA A 144 14.84 14.73 -9.93
N LEU A 145 15.89 14.07 -10.40
CA LEU A 145 16.13 13.78 -11.81
C LEU A 145 16.20 12.27 -12.00
N GLN A 146 15.57 11.77 -13.04
CA GLN A 146 15.59 10.36 -13.38
C GLN A 146 15.74 10.15 -14.88
N GLN A 147 16.50 9.13 -15.26
CA GLN A 147 16.72 8.70 -16.63
C GLN A 147 16.42 7.21 -16.77
N PHE A 148 15.95 6.80 -17.95
CA PHE A 148 15.74 5.42 -18.34
C PHE A 148 16.18 5.23 -19.79
N ASP A 149 17.06 4.24 -20.04
CA ASP A 149 17.64 3.95 -21.35
C ASP A 149 18.23 5.19 -22.05
N GLY A 150 18.82 6.12 -21.27
CA GLY A 150 19.40 7.36 -21.79
C GLY A 150 18.41 8.51 -21.98
N LEU A 151 17.11 8.26 -22.02
CA LEU A 151 16.08 9.28 -22.09
C LEU A 151 15.75 9.85 -20.71
N ARG A 152 15.25 11.09 -20.68
CA ARG A 152 14.71 11.67 -19.45
C ARG A 152 13.45 10.93 -19.04
N ASP A 153 13.47 10.34 -17.86
CA ASP A 153 12.35 9.56 -17.32
C ASP A 153 11.44 10.42 -16.44
N ARG A 154 12.02 11.29 -15.59
CA ARG A 154 11.31 12.19 -14.68
C ARG A 154 12.20 13.38 -14.30
N GLN A 155 11.60 14.57 -14.15
CA GLN A 155 12.24 15.74 -13.55
C GLN A 155 11.25 16.42 -12.62
N ALA A 156 11.41 16.22 -11.33
CA ALA A 156 10.46 16.70 -10.33
C ALA A 156 11.05 17.76 -9.41
N VAL A 157 10.18 18.66 -8.99
CA VAL A 157 10.37 19.55 -7.85
C VAL A 157 9.22 19.33 -6.88
N GLY A 158 9.49 19.43 -5.58
CA GLY A 158 8.42 19.24 -4.63
C GLY A 158 8.73 19.76 -3.24
N ILE A 159 7.70 19.66 -2.41
CA ILE A 159 7.74 20.03 -1.00
C ILE A 159 7.07 18.92 -0.17
N GLU A 160 7.67 18.59 0.94
CA GLU A 160 7.13 17.73 1.96
C GLU A 160 7.11 18.48 3.28
N SER A 161 6.05 18.34 4.07
CA SER A 161 5.95 18.98 5.37
C SER A 161 5.21 18.08 6.36
N ARG A 162 5.65 18.12 7.61
CA ARG A 162 4.98 17.45 8.73
C ARG A 162 4.73 18.45 9.84
N TYR A 163 3.57 18.32 10.45
CA TYR A 163 3.21 19.05 11.66
C TYR A 163 2.79 18.03 12.72
N LEU A 164 3.40 18.10 13.91
CA LEU A 164 3.14 17.17 15.00
C LEU A 164 2.98 17.92 16.32
N ALA A 165 1.76 17.99 16.79
CA ALA A 165 1.41 18.55 18.10
C ALA A 165 0.53 17.57 18.88
N SER A 166 0.31 17.80 20.17
CA SER A 166 -0.53 16.93 21.00
C SER A 166 -1.97 16.80 20.50
N TRP A 167 -2.47 17.79 19.78
CA TRP A 167 -3.85 17.85 19.26
C TRP A 167 -3.97 17.55 17.76
N ALA A 168 -2.86 17.57 17.02
CA ALA A 168 -2.88 17.31 15.56
C ALA A 168 -1.57 16.69 15.06
N SER A 169 -1.72 15.81 14.08
CA SER A 169 -0.64 15.29 13.24
C SER A 169 -1.03 15.46 11.77
N LEU A 170 -0.22 16.20 10.99
CA LEU A 170 -0.50 16.50 9.59
C LEU A 170 0.75 16.16 8.75
N ILE A 171 0.54 15.63 7.55
CA ILE A 171 1.59 15.42 6.55
C ILE A 171 1.05 15.95 5.22
N ALA A 172 1.87 16.75 4.54
CA ALA A 172 1.56 17.28 3.22
C ALA A 172 2.72 17.00 2.26
N ILE A 173 2.40 16.58 1.05
CA ILE A 173 3.35 16.27 -0.02
C ILE A 173 2.84 16.88 -1.32
N VAL A 174 3.70 17.59 -2.02
CA VAL A 174 3.47 18.03 -3.39
C VAL A 174 4.68 17.66 -4.23
N ASP A 175 4.46 16.90 -5.29
CA ASP A 175 5.46 16.47 -6.26
C ASP A 175 4.97 16.87 -7.67
N TYR A 176 5.68 17.78 -8.30
CA TYR A 176 5.37 18.29 -9.63
C TYR A 176 6.48 17.95 -10.62
N ASP A 177 6.14 17.24 -11.68
CA ASP A 177 7.07 16.95 -12.77
C ASP A 177 7.16 18.14 -13.72
N THR A 178 8.34 18.78 -13.78
CA THR A 178 8.58 19.96 -14.62
C THR A 178 8.81 19.62 -16.08
N PHE A 179 9.24 18.39 -16.38
CA PHE A 179 9.43 17.91 -17.75
C PHE A 179 8.08 17.59 -18.41
N TYR A 180 7.24 16.84 -17.72
CA TYR A 180 5.89 16.53 -18.17
C TYR A 180 4.88 17.64 -17.88
N ARG A 181 5.22 18.63 -17.04
CA ARG A 181 4.32 19.71 -16.56
C ARG A 181 3.05 19.15 -15.93
N SER A 182 3.21 18.17 -15.06
CA SER A 182 2.13 17.43 -14.43
C SER A 182 2.31 17.32 -12.92
N LEU A 183 1.23 17.42 -12.17
CA LEU A 183 1.21 17.06 -10.74
C LEU A 183 1.28 15.54 -10.63
N ASN A 184 2.42 15.02 -10.14
CA ASN A 184 2.56 13.58 -9.89
C ASN A 184 1.90 13.14 -8.60
N THR A 185 2.01 13.96 -7.55
CA THR A 185 1.36 13.69 -6.25
C THR A 185 1.05 15.01 -5.56
N GLY A 186 -0.19 15.16 -5.11
CA GLY A 186 -0.60 16.15 -4.13
C GLY A 186 -1.35 15.41 -3.03
N SER A 187 -0.82 15.39 -1.81
CA SER A 187 -1.38 14.64 -0.69
C SER A 187 -1.39 15.46 0.58
N LEU A 188 -2.50 15.39 1.30
CA LEU A 188 -2.66 15.94 2.64
C LEU A 188 -3.36 14.89 3.51
N LEU A 189 -2.67 14.40 4.51
CA LEU A 189 -3.22 13.44 5.46
C LEU A 189 -3.01 13.91 6.89
N GLY A 190 -3.91 13.53 7.78
CA GLY A 190 -3.76 13.95 9.16
C GLY A 190 -4.81 13.41 10.11
N THR A 191 -4.54 13.67 11.38
CA THR A 191 -5.46 13.39 12.48
C THR A 191 -5.52 14.59 13.39
N VAL A 192 -6.74 14.98 13.80
CA VAL A 192 -7.00 16.10 14.71
C VAL A 192 -7.83 15.59 15.88
N GLN A 193 -7.38 15.91 17.11
CA GLN A 193 -8.12 15.65 18.32
C GLN A 193 -9.02 16.84 18.61
N LEU A 194 -10.33 16.62 18.63
CA LEU A 194 -11.35 17.63 18.86
C LEU A 194 -11.92 17.53 20.27
N PRO A 195 -12.65 18.58 20.77
CA PRO A 195 -13.37 18.53 22.03
C PRO A 195 -14.32 17.33 22.15
N ALA A 196 -14.71 16.96 23.35
CA ALA A 196 -15.56 15.81 23.66
C ALA A 196 -14.99 14.44 23.21
N ARG A 197 -13.65 14.33 23.10
CA ARG A 197 -12.89 13.13 22.70
C ARG A 197 -13.19 12.65 21.28
N TRP A 198 -13.57 13.52 20.37
CA TRP A 198 -13.60 13.22 18.97
C TRP A 198 -12.18 13.17 18.40
N SER A 199 -11.90 12.17 17.58
CA SER A 199 -10.73 12.12 16.70
C SER A 199 -11.21 12.14 15.26
N LEU A 200 -10.71 13.10 14.48
CA LEU A 200 -10.98 13.22 13.06
C LEU A 200 -9.70 12.88 12.30
N SER A 201 -9.73 11.83 11.49
CA SER A 201 -8.66 11.52 10.55
C SER A 201 -9.14 11.81 9.13
N PHE A 202 -8.28 12.39 8.31
CA PHE A 202 -8.58 12.68 6.92
C PHE A 202 -7.39 12.37 6.03
N ASP A 203 -7.70 12.03 4.80
CA ASP A 203 -6.77 11.84 3.70
C ASP A 203 -7.38 12.48 2.45
N ALA A 204 -6.56 13.25 1.73
CA ALA A 204 -6.91 13.84 0.46
C ALA A 204 -5.69 13.70 -0.46
N GLU A 205 -5.78 12.86 -1.46
CA GLU A 205 -4.70 12.58 -2.38
C GLU A 205 -5.18 12.72 -3.83
N ARG A 206 -4.37 13.36 -4.66
CA ARG A 206 -4.44 13.26 -6.11
C ARG A 206 -3.07 12.89 -6.64
N ARG A 207 -2.98 11.79 -7.36
CA ARG A 207 -1.72 11.29 -7.91
C ARG A 207 -1.89 10.72 -9.32
N ASN A 208 -0.79 10.76 -10.09
CA ASN A 208 -0.68 9.96 -11.29
C ASN A 208 -0.43 8.48 -10.92
N SER A 209 -1.16 7.57 -11.55
CA SER A 209 -1.09 6.13 -11.28
C SER A 209 -0.93 5.35 -12.60
N PRO A 210 0.23 4.72 -12.83
CA PRO A 210 1.47 4.88 -12.05
C PRO A 210 1.99 6.32 -12.07
N VAL A 211 2.99 6.64 -11.24
CA VAL A 211 3.69 7.94 -11.32
C VAL A 211 4.15 8.18 -12.76
N LEU A 212 3.90 9.38 -13.28
CA LEU A 212 4.21 9.70 -14.68
C LEU A 212 5.72 9.71 -14.90
N THR A 213 6.19 8.75 -15.68
CA THR A 213 7.57 8.59 -16.14
C THR A 213 7.57 8.14 -17.59
N THR A 214 8.66 8.38 -18.32
CA THR A 214 8.80 7.96 -19.73
C THR A 214 8.65 6.45 -19.90
N ARG A 215 9.02 5.68 -18.89
CA ARG A 215 8.82 4.23 -18.85
C ARG A 215 7.36 3.81 -19.02
N ASN A 216 6.40 4.65 -18.64
CA ASN A 216 4.98 4.33 -18.79
C ASN A 216 4.59 4.10 -20.27
N ALA A 217 5.38 4.61 -21.23
CA ALA A 217 5.20 4.31 -22.64
C ALA A 217 5.25 2.81 -22.99
N LEU A 218 5.92 1.99 -22.15
CA LEU A 218 6.00 0.53 -22.30
C LEU A 218 4.74 -0.22 -21.84
N ILE A 219 3.83 0.44 -21.11
CA ILE A 219 2.62 -0.21 -20.59
C ILE A 219 1.75 -0.68 -21.78
N GLY A 220 1.43 -1.98 -21.81
CA GLY A 220 0.62 -2.60 -22.85
C GLY A 220 1.33 -2.79 -24.20
N GLN A 221 2.64 -2.49 -24.28
CA GLN A 221 3.46 -2.79 -25.45
C GLN A 221 4.10 -4.17 -25.36
N PRO A 222 4.38 -4.83 -26.50
CA PRO A 222 5.16 -6.05 -26.54
C PRO A 222 6.65 -5.80 -26.23
N ASP A 223 7.11 -4.55 -26.37
CA ASP A 223 8.48 -4.14 -26.14
C ASP A 223 8.79 -4.01 -24.64
N ASN A 224 10.04 -4.35 -24.26
CA ASN A 224 10.49 -4.32 -22.88
C ASN A 224 11.49 -3.19 -22.58
N THR A 225 11.93 -2.45 -23.61
CA THR A 225 12.91 -1.35 -23.50
C THR A 225 12.49 -0.16 -24.36
N LEU A 226 12.90 1.06 -23.96
CA LEU A 226 12.65 2.25 -24.78
C LEU A 226 13.40 2.20 -26.11
N ALA A 227 14.60 1.58 -26.14
CA ALA A 227 15.36 1.41 -27.37
C ALA A 227 14.64 0.55 -28.42
N GLN A 228 13.79 -0.39 -28.00
CA GLN A 228 12.92 -1.14 -28.92
C GLN A 228 11.77 -0.26 -29.41
N LEU A 229 11.13 0.52 -28.53
CA LEU A 229 10.09 1.47 -28.91
C LEU A 229 10.61 2.54 -29.90
N GLU A 230 11.83 3.01 -29.77
CA GLU A 230 12.46 4.00 -30.69
C GLU A 230 12.59 3.48 -32.14
N GLN A 231 12.48 2.17 -32.36
CA GLN A 231 12.45 1.60 -33.72
C GLN A 231 11.13 1.82 -34.44
N VAL A 232 10.05 2.08 -33.67
CA VAL A 232 8.67 2.23 -34.17
C VAL A 232 8.15 3.65 -33.98
N PHE A 233 8.51 4.30 -32.87
CA PHE A 233 8.02 5.61 -32.46
C PHE A 233 9.16 6.61 -32.33
N THR A 234 8.90 7.86 -32.66
CA THR A 234 9.81 8.96 -32.34
C THR A 234 9.88 9.23 -30.83
N ILE A 235 10.93 9.89 -30.37
CA ILE A 235 11.07 10.26 -28.94
C ILE A 235 9.90 11.09 -28.44
N GLN A 236 9.34 11.99 -29.27
CA GLN A 236 8.17 12.80 -28.92
C GLN A 236 6.91 11.95 -28.76
N GLU A 237 6.72 10.95 -29.64
CA GLU A 237 5.61 10.01 -29.52
C GLU A 237 5.76 9.14 -28.29
N ILE A 238 6.97 8.69 -27.93
CA ILE A 238 7.24 7.96 -26.69
C ILE A 238 6.85 8.79 -25.46
N PHE A 239 7.19 10.08 -25.43
CA PHE A 239 6.76 10.96 -24.34
C PHE A 239 5.25 11.18 -24.32
N GLN A 240 4.59 11.19 -25.46
CA GLN A 240 3.13 11.27 -25.52
C GLN A 240 2.48 9.95 -25.06
N LEU A 241 2.99 8.79 -25.52
CA LEU A 241 2.56 7.48 -25.04
C LEU A 241 2.66 7.36 -23.52
N ALA A 242 3.74 7.87 -22.90
CA ALA A 242 3.88 7.88 -21.45
C ALA A 242 2.75 8.65 -20.75
N ARG A 243 2.36 9.81 -21.29
CA ARG A 243 1.20 10.58 -20.78
C ARG A 243 -0.11 9.83 -20.97
N ASP A 244 -0.34 9.30 -22.17
CA ASP A 244 -1.60 8.64 -22.55
C ASP A 244 -1.85 7.37 -21.73
N ARG A 245 -0.79 6.76 -21.17
CA ARG A 245 -0.87 5.55 -20.33
C ARG A 245 -0.83 5.81 -18.84
N THR A 246 -0.88 7.06 -18.47
CA THR A 246 -0.89 7.49 -17.08
C THR A 246 -2.22 8.16 -16.78
N HIS A 247 -3.05 7.52 -15.97
CA HIS A 247 -4.25 8.15 -15.44
C HIS A 247 -3.95 8.82 -14.09
N TYR A 248 -4.81 9.73 -13.69
CA TYR A 248 -4.80 10.21 -12.31
C TYR A 248 -5.77 9.39 -11.46
N THR A 249 -5.48 9.30 -10.17
CA THR A 249 -6.42 8.83 -9.15
C THR A 249 -6.58 9.94 -8.12
N THR A 250 -7.82 10.21 -7.72
CA THR A 250 -8.14 11.14 -6.65
C THR A 250 -8.86 10.38 -5.56
N ASP A 251 -8.32 10.42 -4.33
CA ASP A 251 -8.84 9.75 -3.16
C ASP A 251 -9.12 10.76 -2.06
N TYR A 252 -10.31 10.68 -1.47
CA TYR A 252 -10.69 11.44 -0.29
C TYR A 252 -11.22 10.48 0.76
N SER A 253 -10.81 10.66 2.00
CA SER A 253 -11.33 9.88 3.12
C SER A 253 -11.42 10.75 4.37
N VAL A 254 -12.53 10.64 5.08
CA VAL A 254 -12.71 11.27 6.40
C VAL A 254 -13.28 10.25 7.35
N THR A 255 -12.60 10.04 8.46
CA THR A 255 -13.00 9.15 9.55
C THR A 255 -13.19 9.96 10.83
N ALA A 256 -14.39 9.92 11.40
CA ALA A 256 -14.68 10.48 12.71
C ALA A 256 -14.85 9.34 13.72
N THR A 257 -14.10 9.41 14.82
CA THR A 257 -14.12 8.38 15.87
C THR A 257 -14.38 9.03 17.22
N ARG A 258 -15.22 8.39 18.06
CA ARG A 258 -15.52 8.84 19.40
C ARG A 258 -15.72 7.67 20.36
N PRO A 259 -15.06 7.66 21.53
CA PRO A 259 -15.40 6.74 22.61
C PRO A 259 -16.74 7.15 23.25
N LEU A 260 -17.64 6.20 23.39
CA LEU A 260 -18.94 6.35 24.04
C LEU A 260 -18.92 5.61 25.40
N GLY A 261 -18.50 6.31 26.44
CA GLY A 261 -18.24 5.72 27.75
C GLY A 261 -16.94 4.91 27.77
N GLN A 262 -16.93 3.81 28.55
CA GLN A 262 -15.73 2.99 28.79
C GLN A 262 -15.67 1.74 27.89
N ARG A 263 -16.79 1.31 27.33
CA ARG A 263 -16.93 0.04 26.66
C ARG A 263 -17.22 0.14 25.17
N PHE A 264 -17.68 1.29 24.71
CA PHE A 264 -18.08 1.50 23.32
C PHE A 264 -17.22 2.56 22.65
N GLN A 265 -16.95 2.35 21.37
CA GLN A 265 -16.38 3.35 20.48
C GLN A 265 -17.16 3.34 19.18
N PHE A 266 -17.58 4.49 18.73
CA PHE A 266 -18.20 4.69 17.42
C PHE A 266 -17.16 5.22 16.44
N SER A 267 -17.18 4.75 15.20
CA SER A 267 -16.39 5.27 14.11
C SER A 267 -17.23 5.31 12.84
N THR A 268 -17.11 6.40 12.09
CA THR A 268 -17.72 6.52 10.76
C THR A 268 -16.70 7.02 9.77
N THR A 269 -16.68 6.42 8.57
CA THR A 269 -15.81 6.78 7.46
C THR A 269 -16.64 7.07 6.24
N VAL A 270 -16.31 8.16 5.56
CA VAL A 270 -16.77 8.47 4.21
C VAL A 270 -15.55 8.55 3.32
N SER A 271 -15.54 7.80 2.23
CA SER A 271 -14.47 7.86 1.24
C SER A 271 -15.05 8.03 -0.16
N ALA A 272 -14.27 8.70 -1.00
CA ALA A 272 -14.59 8.97 -2.39
C ALA A 272 -13.33 8.74 -3.23
N THR A 273 -13.44 7.96 -4.30
CA THR A 273 -12.34 7.65 -5.22
C THR A 273 -12.79 7.96 -6.64
N GLU A 274 -11.92 8.53 -7.43
CA GLU A 274 -12.10 8.77 -8.86
C GLU A 274 -10.83 8.40 -9.61
N THR A 275 -10.96 7.61 -10.69
CA THR A 275 -9.86 7.28 -11.60
C THR A 275 -10.12 7.94 -12.95
N GLY A 276 -9.14 8.67 -13.47
CA GLY A 276 -9.21 9.34 -14.77
C GLY A 276 -9.17 8.38 -15.95
N ALA A 277 -9.64 8.81 -17.09
CA ALA A 277 -9.56 8.07 -18.33
C ALA A 277 -8.13 8.09 -18.90
N THR A 278 -7.80 7.05 -19.70
CA THR A 278 -6.66 7.07 -20.63
C THR A 278 -7.18 6.94 -22.07
N PRO A 279 -6.63 7.72 -23.03
CA PRO A 279 -7.03 7.63 -24.44
C PRO A 279 -6.48 6.34 -25.10
N GLU A 280 -7.10 5.93 -26.21
CA GLU A 280 -6.46 4.97 -27.10
C GLU A 280 -5.18 5.54 -27.68
N SER A 281 -4.07 4.80 -27.59
CA SER A 281 -2.80 5.22 -28.14
C SER A 281 -1.83 4.05 -28.36
N GLY A 282 -1.04 4.09 -29.45
CA GLY A 282 0.03 3.12 -29.74
C GLY A 282 -0.45 1.66 -29.70
N GLY A 283 -1.67 1.36 -30.15
CA GLY A 283 -2.24 0.01 -30.16
C GLY A 283 -2.77 -0.50 -28.81
N VAL A 284 -2.90 0.38 -27.83
CA VAL A 284 -3.53 0.08 -26.52
C VAL A 284 -4.88 0.78 -26.44
N ASP A 285 -5.91 0.03 -26.09
CA ASP A 285 -7.30 0.52 -26.01
C ASP A 285 -7.46 1.59 -24.91
N ALA A 286 -8.39 2.52 -25.15
CA ALA A 286 -8.80 3.52 -24.17
C ALA A 286 -9.37 2.87 -22.90
N GLN A 287 -9.08 3.47 -21.74
CA GLN A 287 -9.72 3.12 -20.48
C GLN A 287 -10.66 4.26 -20.07
N PRO A 288 -11.95 4.01 -19.83
CA PRO A 288 -12.87 5.05 -19.38
C PRO A 288 -12.53 5.51 -17.95
N ALA A 289 -12.98 6.72 -17.59
CA ALA A 289 -12.93 7.16 -16.19
C ALA A 289 -14.02 6.43 -15.38
N THR A 290 -13.74 6.14 -14.11
CA THR A 290 -14.71 5.47 -13.22
C THR A 290 -15.81 6.41 -12.72
N GLY A 291 -15.65 7.75 -12.87
CA GLY A 291 -16.45 8.70 -12.12
C GLY A 291 -16.18 8.66 -10.62
N LEU A 292 -16.99 9.38 -9.84
CA LEU A 292 -16.83 9.45 -8.39
C LEU A 292 -17.50 8.25 -7.71
N GLU A 293 -16.69 7.36 -7.15
CA GLU A 293 -17.11 6.21 -6.36
C GLU A 293 -17.16 6.54 -4.88
N LEU A 294 -18.29 6.30 -4.23
CA LEU A 294 -18.53 6.68 -2.83
C LEU A 294 -18.68 5.44 -1.95
N THR A 295 -18.00 5.44 -0.80
CA THR A 295 -18.16 4.43 0.24
C THR A 295 -18.43 5.08 1.60
N TYR A 296 -19.45 4.57 2.28
CA TYR A 296 -19.82 4.95 3.63
C TYR A 296 -19.68 3.74 4.54
N GLN A 297 -19.01 3.90 5.67
CA GLN A 297 -18.85 2.85 6.66
C GLN A 297 -19.17 3.41 8.05
N ALA A 298 -19.92 2.65 8.83
CA ALA A 298 -20.16 2.92 10.24
C ALA A 298 -19.78 1.68 11.06
N GLN A 299 -19.07 1.89 12.18
CA GLN A 299 -18.58 0.83 13.05
C GLN A 299 -18.85 1.13 14.51
N ILE A 300 -19.24 0.10 15.24
CA ILE A 300 -19.31 0.12 16.69
C ILE A 300 -18.38 -0.93 17.23
N TYR A 301 -17.42 -0.51 18.01
CA TYR A 301 -16.50 -1.38 18.75
C TYR A 301 -16.97 -1.49 20.18
N THR A 302 -16.89 -2.69 20.75
CA THR A 302 -17.18 -2.90 22.17
C THR A 302 -16.09 -3.71 22.82
N SER A 303 -15.78 -3.40 24.07
CA SER A 303 -14.83 -4.16 24.88
C SER A 303 -15.48 -4.56 26.21
N SER A 304 -15.29 -5.79 26.64
CA SER A 304 -15.82 -6.34 27.90
C SER A 304 -17.34 -6.12 28.03
N LEU A 305 -18.09 -6.40 26.94
CA LEU A 305 -19.53 -6.24 26.90
C LEU A 305 -20.24 -7.44 27.58
N TRP A 306 -19.85 -8.66 27.20
CA TRP A 306 -20.44 -9.92 27.67
C TRP A 306 -19.59 -10.56 28.76
N ARG A 307 -18.27 -10.50 28.58
CA ARG A 307 -17.28 -11.10 29.48
C ARG A 307 -16.03 -10.22 29.51
N THR A 308 -15.37 -10.13 30.66
CA THR A 308 -14.11 -9.39 30.79
C THR A 308 -13.09 -9.85 29.75
N GLY A 309 -12.59 -8.93 28.92
CA GLY A 309 -11.61 -9.18 27.87
C GLY A 309 -12.21 -9.66 26.55
N ASP A 310 -13.54 -9.67 26.38
CA ASP A 310 -14.15 -9.80 25.06
C ASP A 310 -13.99 -8.53 24.24
N PHE A 311 -14.05 -8.69 22.92
CA PHE A 311 -14.04 -7.59 21.96
C PHE A 311 -14.99 -7.92 20.82
N SER A 312 -15.88 -6.99 20.48
CA SER A 312 -16.83 -7.17 19.38
C SER A 312 -16.85 -5.97 18.47
N VAL A 313 -17.08 -6.20 17.19
CA VAL A 313 -17.22 -5.16 16.15
C VAL A 313 -18.48 -5.43 15.34
N LEU A 314 -19.29 -4.41 15.19
CA LEU A 314 -20.40 -4.36 14.24
C LEU A 314 -20.06 -3.31 13.19
N THR A 315 -20.10 -3.69 11.92
CA THR A 315 -19.82 -2.80 10.77
C THR A 315 -21.00 -2.80 9.82
N ALA A 316 -21.39 -1.62 9.35
CA ALA A 316 -22.29 -1.43 8.22
C ALA A 316 -21.54 -0.66 7.13
N THR A 317 -21.66 -1.12 5.88
CA THR A 317 -20.98 -0.52 4.72
C THR A 317 -21.98 -0.33 3.59
N TYR A 318 -21.90 0.81 2.92
CA TYR A 318 -22.57 1.07 1.64
C TYR A 318 -21.56 1.64 0.66
N SER A 319 -21.46 1.03 -0.52
CA SER A 319 -20.57 1.48 -1.58
C SER A 319 -21.35 1.63 -2.88
N ASN A 320 -21.12 2.74 -3.60
CA ASN A 320 -21.66 3.00 -4.93
C ASN A 320 -20.50 3.22 -5.88
N THR A 321 -20.24 2.24 -6.75
CA THR A 321 -19.12 2.21 -7.69
C THR A 321 -19.65 2.05 -9.12
N GLU A 322 -18.79 2.19 -10.11
CA GLU A 322 -19.13 1.97 -11.52
C GLU A 322 -19.70 0.55 -11.75
N ILE A 323 -19.13 -0.45 -11.10
CA ILE A 323 -19.54 -1.84 -11.25
C ILE A 323 -20.84 -2.19 -10.53
N GLY A 324 -21.33 -1.30 -9.65
CA GLY A 324 -22.60 -1.48 -8.94
C GLY A 324 -22.62 -0.97 -7.51
N LYS A 325 -23.68 -1.34 -6.80
CA LYS A 325 -23.91 -0.94 -5.40
C LYS A 325 -23.73 -2.14 -4.48
N VAL A 326 -23.00 -1.93 -3.39
CA VAL A 326 -22.78 -2.95 -2.36
C VAL A 326 -23.31 -2.42 -1.03
N THR A 327 -24.14 -3.22 -0.36
CA THR A 327 -24.58 -2.97 1.02
C THR A 327 -24.18 -4.17 1.85
N GLY A 328 -23.39 -3.95 2.89
CA GLY A 328 -22.85 -5.00 3.74
C GLY A 328 -23.07 -4.74 5.22
N VAL A 329 -23.26 -5.80 5.98
CA VAL A 329 -23.26 -5.79 7.44
C VAL A 329 -22.39 -6.93 7.91
N SER A 330 -21.46 -6.65 8.81
CA SER A 330 -20.63 -7.68 9.45
C SER A 330 -20.64 -7.53 10.97
N ALA A 331 -20.73 -8.66 11.66
CA ALA A 331 -20.60 -8.76 13.09
C ALA A 331 -19.49 -9.77 13.40
N SER A 332 -18.57 -9.40 14.28
CA SER A 332 -17.52 -10.28 14.76
C SER A 332 -17.30 -10.08 16.24
N SER A 333 -16.99 -11.16 16.94
CA SER A 333 -16.66 -11.12 18.36
C SER A 333 -15.45 -12.00 18.64
N ARG A 334 -14.75 -11.72 19.72
CA ARG A 334 -13.65 -12.53 20.22
C ARG A 334 -13.81 -12.72 21.72
N PHE A 335 -14.20 -13.92 22.12
CA PHE A 335 -14.49 -14.25 23.49
C PHE A 335 -13.33 -15.02 24.14
N PRO A 336 -12.77 -14.56 25.27
CA PRO A 336 -11.86 -15.39 26.06
C PRO A 336 -12.66 -16.51 26.73
N VAL A 337 -12.30 -17.77 26.44
CA VAL A 337 -12.87 -18.95 27.13
C VAL A 337 -12.15 -19.14 28.44
N ASN A 338 -10.81 -19.01 28.42
CA ASN A 338 -9.94 -19.02 29.60
C ASN A 338 -8.65 -18.25 29.27
N GLY A 339 -7.61 -18.34 30.10
CA GLY A 339 -6.36 -17.64 29.92
C GLY A 339 -5.58 -17.98 28.63
N ALA A 340 -5.87 -19.12 27.99
CA ALA A 340 -5.19 -19.59 26.79
C ALA A 340 -6.08 -19.62 25.53
N TRP A 341 -7.38 -19.88 25.68
CA TRP A 341 -8.30 -20.11 24.57
C TRP A 341 -9.21 -18.92 24.31
N ARG A 342 -9.40 -18.57 23.03
CA ARG A 342 -10.39 -17.59 22.55
C ARG A 342 -11.17 -18.16 21.39
N ILE A 343 -12.45 -17.80 21.30
CA ILE A 343 -13.35 -18.18 20.21
C ILE A 343 -13.87 -16.88 19.57
N GLY A 344 -13.77 -16.81 18.24
CA GLY A 344 -14.13 -15.63 17.44
C GLY A 344 -15.16 -15.96 16.36
N PRO A 345 -16.48 -15.95 16.64
CA PRO A 345 -17.49 -16.03 15.59
C PRO A 345 -17.51 -14.76 14.77
N ARG A 346 -17.75 -14.90 13.45
CA ARG A 346 -17.95 -13.81 12.48
C ARG A 346 -19.07 -14.17 11.53
N LEU A 347 -19.89 -13.19 11.21
CA LEU A 347 -20.88 -13.27 10.13
C LEU A 347 -20.78 -11.99 9.29
N THR A 348 -20.66 -12.15 7.98
CA THR A 348 -20.80 -11.06 7.02
C THR A 348 -21.97 -11.37 6.08
N ILE A 349 -22.78 -10.36 5.79
CA ILE A 349 -23.91 -10.42 4.87
C ILE A 349 -23.72 -9.27 3.89
N ASP A 350 -23.55 -9.60 2.61
CA ASP A 350 -23.38 -8.63 1.54
C ASP A 350 -24.48 -8.78 0.48
N ARG A 351 -25.07 -7.65 0.09
CA ARG A 351 -25.94 -7.55 -1.07
C ARG A 351 -25.25 -6.68 -2.11
N ARG A 352 -25.07 -7.23 -3.31
CA ARG A 352 -24.49 -6.53 -4.46
C ARG A 352 -25.50 -6.42 -5.57
N ASN A 353 -25.71 -5.23 -6.10
CA ASN A 353 -26.49 -4.97 -7.30
C ASN A 353 -25.49 -4.58 -8.39
N LEU A 354 -25.22 -5.48 -9.34
CA LEU A 354 -24.22 -5.29 -10.39
C LEU A 354 -24.84 -4.57 -11.58
N THR A 355 -24.17 -3.55 -12.09
CA THR A 355 -24.62 -2.74 -13.22
C THR A 355 -24.40 -3.46 -14.56
N ILE A 356 -23.34 -4.30 -14.64
CA ILE A 356 -22.89 -4.92 -15.89
C ILE A 356 -23.92 -5.90 -16.50
N ASP A 357 -24.72 -6.57 -15.68
CA ASP A 357 -25.70 -7.58 -16.10
C ASP A 357 -27.04 -7.50 -15.33
N ASP A 358 -27.26 -6.38 -14.65
CA ASP A 358 -28.43 -6.08 -13.82
C ASP A 358 -28.76 -7.19 -12.82
N SER A 359 -27.73 -7.88 -12.32
CA SER A 359 -27.89 -8.97 -11.37
C SER A 359 -27.79 -8.50 -9.91
N THR A 360 -28.52 -9.20 -9.06
CA THR A 360 -28.42 -9.04 -7.60
C THR A 360 -27.78 -10.28 -7.00
N GLU A 361 -26.75 -10.11 -6.19
CA GLU A 361 -26.09 -11.16 -5.45
C GLU A 361 -26.25 -10.93 -3.94
N LEU A 362 -26.73 -11.94 -3.23
CA LEU A 362 -26.79 -11.97 -1.77
C LEU A 362 -25.83 -13.05 -1.25
N THR A 363 -24.89 -12.66 -0.40
CA THR A 363 -23.83 -13.55 0.11
C THR A 363 -23.80 -13.53 1.63
N TYR A 364 -23.73 -14.74 2.23
CA TYR A 364 -23.52 -14.97 3.66
C TYR A 364 -22.15 -15.62 3.86
N ILE A 365 -21.34 -15.07 4.76
CA ILE A 365 -20.00 -15.56 5.06
C ILE A 365 -19.87 -15.78 6.57
N PRO A 366 -20.35 -16.93 7.09
CA PRO A 366 -20.11 -17.31 8.47
C PRO A 366 -18.70 -17.88 8.64
N SER A 367 -18.01 -17.52 9.72
CA SER A 367 -16.78 -18.20 10.15
C SER A 367 -16.62 -18.23 11.66
N VAL A 368 -15.80 -19.14 12.14
CA VAL A 368 -15.38 -19.23 13.54
C VAL A 368 -13.88 -19.41 13.59
N LEU A 369 -13.21 -18.50 14.29
CA LEU A 369 -11.79 -18.57 14.60
C LEU A 369 -11.61 -19.07 16.03
N ILE A 370 -10.77 -20.05 16.23
CA ILE A 370 -10.38 -20.57 17.53
C ILE A 370 -8.88 -20.31 17.71
N ASP A 371 -8.54 -19.53 18.73
CA ASP A 371 -7.15 -19.23 19.08
C ASP A 371 -6.76 -19.96 20.36
N TYR A 372 -5.62 -20.61 20.34
CA TYR A 372 -4.92 -21.07 21.54
C TYR A 372 -3.59 -20.34 21.65
N GLN A 373 -3.41 -19.56 22.70
CA GLN A 373 -2.18 -18.82 22.98
C GLN A 373 -1.70 -19.14 24.39
N LYS A 374 -0.52 -19.74 24.49
CA LYS A 374 0.15 -20.00 25.76
C LYS A 374 1.65 -19.80 25.60
N ASP A 375 2.24 -19.01 26.48
CA ASP A 375 3.66 -18.63 26.46
C ASP A 375 4.05 -18.07 25.08
N ARG A 376 4.96 -18.76 24.38
CA ARG A 376 5.48 -18.38 23.06
C ARG A 376 4.78 -19.09 21.88
N ARG A 377 3.68 -19.80 22.14
CA ARG A 377 2.95 -20.61 21.16
C ARG A 377 1.60 -19.99 20.84
N LEU A 378 1.30 -19.86 19.57
CA LEU A 378 0.00 -19.47 19.05
C LEU A 378 -0.46 -20.55 18.06
N LEU A 379 -1.59 -21.15 18.30
CA LEU A 379 -2.30 -22.03 17.37
C LEU A 379 -3.62 -21.37 17.00
N GLN A 380 -3.90 -21.27 15.72
CA GLN A 380 -5.14 -20.69 15.20
C GLN A 380 -5.81 -21.67 14.27
N PHE A 381 -7.08 -21.93 14.49
CA PHE A 381 -7.92 -22.75 13.63
C PHE A 381 -9.13 -21.94 13.20
N GLU A 382 -9.34 -21.78 11.90
CA GLU A 382 -10.52 -21.13 11.35
C GLU A 382 -11.29 -22.10 10.47
N VAL A 383 -12.61 -22.09 10.62
CA VAL A 383 -13.55 -22.78 9.73
C VAL A 383 -14.60 -21.77 9.30
N GLY A 384 -14.95 -21.79 8.02
CA GLY A 384 -15.94 -20.89 7.48
C GLY A 384 -16.52 -21.35 6.15
N GLY A 385 -17.43 -20.54 5.63
CA GLY A 385 -18.02 -20.78 4.32
C GLY A 385 -18.55 -19.52 3.70
N GLN A 386 -18.84 -19.61 2.42
CA GLN A 386 -19.55 -18.60 1.65
C GLN A 386 -20.76 -19.26 1.00
N ILE A 387 -21.93 -18.70 1.25
CA ILE A 387 -23.20 -19.13 0.67
C ILE A 387 -23.76 -17.93 -0.08
N GLY A 388 -23.81 -18.03 -1.39
CA GLY A 388 -24.24 -16.95 -2.27
C GLY A 388 -25.42 -17.37 -3.13
N LYS A 389 -26.33 -16.44 -3.38
CA LYS A 389 -27.37 -16.52 -4.39
C LYS A 389 -27.25 -15.31 -5.29
N ARG A 390 -27.09 -15.56 -6.60
CA ARG A 390 -27.08 -14.55 -7.63
C ARG A 390 -28.31 -14.72 -8.51
N ASP A 391 -29.12 -13.70 -8.60
CA ASP A 391 -30.28 -13.64 -9.46
C ASP A 391 -29.98 -12.65 -10.62
N ALA A 392 -29.89 -13.18 -11.86
CA ALA A 392 -29.75 -12.42 -13.10
C ALA A 392 -30.99 -12.63 -13.97
N LEU A 393 -31.17 -11.77 -14.98
CA LEU A 393 -32.37 -11.76 -15.85
C LEU A 393 -32.69 -13.12 -16.47
N LEU A 394 -31.70 -13.96 -16.75
CA LEU A 394 -31.87 -15.24 -17.45
C LEU A 394 -31.58 -16.47 -16.58
N GLN A 395 -30.92 -16.32 -15.45
CA GLN A 395 -30.50 -17.47 -14.64
C GLN A 395 -30.23 -17.09 -13.19
N SER A 396 -30.70 -17.93 -12.26
CA SER A 396 -30.31 -17.88 -10.85
C SER A 396 -29.23 -18.90 -10.57
N GLN A 397 -28.14 -18.49 -9.89
CA GLN A 397 -27.01 -19.34 -9.54
C GLN A 397 -26.79 -19.35 -8.03
N ASN A 398 -26.64 -20.53 -7.44
CA ASN A 398 -26.26 -20.71 -6.05
C ASN A 398 -24.79 -21.11 -5.95
N THR A 399 -24.04 -20.44 -5.06
CA THR A 399 -22.63 -20.76 -4.78
C THR A 399 -22.49 -21.19 -3.33
N LYS A 400 -21.80 -22.30 -3.11
CA LYS A 400 -21.42 -22.76 -1.77
C LYS A 400 -19.94 -23.09 -1.77
N ARG A 401 -19.18 -22.47 -0.88
CA ARG A 401 -17.74 -22.74 -0.68
C ARG A 401 -17.50 -22.90 0.80
N TYR A 402 -16.64 -23.85 1.18
CA TYR A 402 -16.23 -24.06 2.56
C TYR A 402 -14.71 -24.09 2.63
N TYR A 403 -14.17 -23.60 3.73
CA TYR A 403 -12.74 -23.65 3.98
C TYR A 403 -12.43 -23.95 5.43
N ALA A 404 -11.25 -24.51 5.65
CA ALA A 404 -10.64 -24.64 6.96
C ALA A 404 -9.17 -24.30 6.86
N SER A 405 -8.65 -23.58 7.83
CA SER A 405 -7.25 -23.23 7.91
C SER A 405 -6.69 -23.51 9.30
N LEU A 406 -5.42 -23.89 9.35
CA LEU A 406 -4.68 -24.11 10.58
C LEU A 406 -3.35 -23.37 10.48
N ALA A 407 -3.06 -22.51 11.45
CA ALA A 407 -1.79 -21.79 11.54
C ALA A 407 -1.16 -22.05 12.92
N TYR A 408 0.15 -22.27 12.91
CA TYR A 408 0.94 -22.38 14.14
C TYR A 408 2.11 -21.40 14.09
N ARG A 409 2.28 -20.64 15.17
CA ARG A 409 3.39 -19.71 15.34
C ARG A 409 4.12 -19.98 16.65
N PHE A 410 5.42 -20.06 16.57
CA PHE A 410 6.31 -20.13 17.73
C PHE A 410 7.24 -18.90 17.70
N SER A 411 7.36 -18.22 18.84
CA SER A 411 8.29 -17.08 19.02
C SER A 411 9.45 -17.53 19.93
N PHE A 412 10.68 -17.23 19.52
CA PHE A 412 11.90 -17.61 20.25
C PHE A 412 12.20 -16.66 21.41
#